data_486e430c55fbd2b2d17a7fc79ad18552
#
_entry.id   486e430c55fbd2b2d17a7fc79ad18552
#
_cell.length_a   1.000
_cell.length_b   1.000
_cell.length_c   1.000
_cell.angle_alpha   90.00
_cell.angle_beta   90.00
_cell.angle_gamma   90.00
#
_symmetry.space_group_name_H-M   'P 1'
#
loop_
_entity.id
_entity.type
_entity.pdbx_description
1 polymer ?
#
loop_
_entity_poly.entity_id
_entity_poly.type
_entity_poly.pdbx_seq_one_letter_code
_entity_poly.pdbx_strand_id
1 'polypeptide(L)'
;NVHNPKYTKTYAEKLIMCYPGQVSPMHYHYSKMEDLINRGGNDIHFTMYNSTSMEDGQLADTDVEVFQDGRRYFVPAGTTIVLKPGDSVSLYPGYYHEFIIPENGKGPVLIGEVSMVNDDSNDNHFLNPLGRFPTIEEDEPAYRLLCNEYPEVAK
;
A
#
# COMPACT_ATOMS: atom_id res chain seq x y z
N ASN A 1 -16.88 2.78 4.40
CA ASN A 1 -16.62 4.20 4.66
C ASN A 1 -16.26 4.36 6.14
N VAL A 2 -15.01 4.65 6.45
CA VAL A 2 -14.47 4.80 7.82
C VAL A 2 -15.14 5.93 8.61
N HIS A 3 -15.70 6.90 7.91
CA HIS A 3 -16.34 8.08 8.52
C HIS A 3 -17.84 7.89 8.81
N ASN A 4 -18.43 6.78 8.41
CA ASN A 4 -19.86 6.55 8.61
C ASN A 4 -20.12 5.39 9.59
N PRO A 5 -20.60 5.66 10.82
CA PRO A 5 -20.78 4.65 11.87
C PRO A 5 -21.82 3.59 11.54
N LYS A 6 -22.61 3.75 10.47
CA LYS A 6 -23.54 2.72 10.00
C LYS A 6 -22.82 1.54 9.35
N TYR A 7 -21.59 1.75 8.84
CA TYR A 7 -20.82 0.72 8.16
C TYR A 7 -19.78 0.17 9.11
N THR A 8 -20.04 -1.03 9.60
CA THR A 8 -19.20 -1.70 10.60
C THR A 8 -18.12 -2.59 10.01
N LYS A 9 -18.08 -2.72 8.66
CA LYS A 9 -17.05 -3.48 7.97
C LYS A 9 -15.70 -2.76 8.08
N THR A 10 -14.72 -3.41 8.71
CA THR A 10 -13.41 -2.82 9.01
C THR A 10 -12.32 -3.18 8.01
N TYR A 11 -12.61 -4.01 7.04
CA TYR A 11 -11.65 -4.52 6.06
C TYR A 11 -12.11 -4.24 4.63
N ALA A 12 -11.13 -4.20 3.72
CA ALA A 12 -11.33 -4.04 2.29
C ALA A 12 -10.41 -5.00 1.52
N GLU A 13 -10.78 -5.31 0.30
CA GLU A 13 -9.90 -5.94 -0.68
C GLU A 13 -9.81 -5.04 -1.90
N LYS A 14 -8.59 -4.85 -2.41
CA LYS A 14 -8.29 -4.07 -3.61
C LYS A 14 -7.39 -4.88 -4.54
N LEU A 15 -7.53 -4.60 -5.83
CA LEU A 15 -6.62 -5.10 -6.85
C LEU A 15 -5.83 -3.93 -7.43
N ILE A 16 -4.52 -4.08 -7.46
CA ILE A 16 -3.60 -3.09 -8.02
C ILE A 16 -2.87 -3.75 -9.18
N MET A 17 -2.93 -3.15 -10.35
CA MET A 17 -2.17 -3.59 -11.50
C MET A 17 -0.99 -2.66 -11.71
N CYS A 18 0.22 -3.20 -11.64
CA CYS A 18 1.45 -2.45 -11.83
C CYS A 18 2.25 -3.00 -13.01
N TYR A 19 2.81 -2.08 -13.79
CA TYR A 19 3.68 -2.40 -14.92
C TYR A 19 5.16 -2.30 -14.54
N PRO A 20 6.07 -2.95 -15.31
CA PRO A 20 7.50 -2.80 -15.09
C PRO A 20 7.94 -1.33 -14.98
N GLY A 21 8.81 -1.04 -14.01
CA GLY A 21 9.29 0.30 -13.69
C GLY A 21 8.36 1.13 -12.79
N GLN A 22 7.14 0.70 -12.54
CA GLN A 22 6.27 1.42 -11.61
C GLN A 22 6.66 1.18 -10.15
N VAL A 23 6.53 2.23 -9.36
CA VAL A 23 6.92 2.28 -7.95
C VAL A 23 5.73 2.73 -7.10
N SER A 24 5.47 2.05 -6.00
CA SER A 24 4.70 2.60 -4.89
C SER A 24 5.70 3.30 -3.96
N PRO A 25 5.64 4.63 -3.82
CA PRO A 25 6.65 5.38 -3.08
C PRO A 25 6.72 5.00 -1.61
N MET A 26 7.91 5.19 -1.01
CA MET A 26 8.17 4.90 0.40
C MET A 26 7.20 5.65 1.32
N HIS A 27 6.39 4.92 2.06
CA HIS A 27 5.38 5.44 2.99
C HIS A 27 5.08 4.44 4.10
N TYR A 28 4.40 4.89 5.15
CA TYR A 28 3.76 4.04 6.14
C TYR A 28 2.33 4.52 6.43
N HIS A 29 1.56 3.67 7.08
CA HIS A 29 0.23 3.99 7.59
C HIS A 29 0.27 4.22 9.09
N TYR A 30 -0.47 5.22 9.58
CA TYR A 30 -0.58 5.50 11.00
C TYR A 30 -1.38 4.43 11.75
N SER A 31 -2.41 3.89 11.11
CA SER A 31 -3.34 2.95 11.73
C SER A 31 -3.65 1.72 10.87
N LYS A 32 -3.58 1.84 9.55
CA LYS A 32 -3.92 0.75 8.65
C LYS A 32 -2.91 -0.38 8.72
N MET A 33 -3.40 -1.59 8.95
CA MET A 33 -2.69 -2.83 8.69
C MET A 33 -3.13 -3.39 7.34
N GLU A 34 -2.21 -3.96 6.59
CA GLU A 34 -2.47 -4.53 5.26
C GLU A 34 -1.63 -5.75 4.95
N ASP A 35 -2.18 -6.63 4.13
CA ASP A 35 -1.45 -7.72 3.47
C ASP A 35 -1.35 -7.40 1.99
N LEU A 36 -0.14 -7.43 1.45
CA LEU A 36 0.10 -7.36 0.01
C LEU A 36 0.44 -8.74 -0.53
N ILE A 37 -0.31 -9.16 -1.54
CA ILE A 37 -0.25 -10.50 -2.11
C ILE A 37 0.10 -10.39 -3.59
N ASN A 38 1.18 -11.01 -4.02
CA ASN A 38 1.46 -11.15 -5.45
C ASN A 38 0.50 -12.20 -6.05
N ARG A 39 -0.58 -11.74 -6.70
CA ARG A 39 -1.60 -12.61 -7.31
C ARG A 39 -1.16 -13.22 -8.63
N GLY A 40 -0.04 -12.76 -9.19
CA GLY A 40 0.53 -13.30 -10.43
C GLY A 40 1.17 -12.24 -11.32
N GLY A 41 1.96 -12.68 -12.25
CA GLY A 41 2.72 -11.85 -13.17
C GLY A 41 4.19 -11.78 -12.80
N ASN A 42 4.72 -10.59 -12.69
CA ASN A 42 6.12 -10.34 -12.35
C ASN A 42 6.40 -10.49 -10.85
N ASP A 43 7.68 -10.51 -10.47
CA ASP A 43 8.11 -10.37 -9.08
C ASP A 43 7.86 -8.94 -8.58
N ILE A 44 7.67 -8.79 -7.26
CA ILE A 44 7.59 -7.50 -6.59
C ILE A 44 8.82 -7.36 -5.69
N HIS A 45 9.60 -6.30 -5.89
CA HIS A 45 10.73 -5.97 -5.04
C HIS A 45 10.26 -5.02 -3.94
N PHE A 46 10.29 -5.48 -2.69
CA PHE A 46 9.71 -4.81 -1.53
C PHE A 46 10.80 -4.36 -0.57
N THR A 47 10.94 -3.07 -0.32
CA THR A 47 11.95 -2.51 0.59
C THR A 47 11.27 -1.94 1.83
N MET A 48 11.79 -2.28 3.01
CA MET A 48 11.14 -1.96 4.28
C MET A 48 12.09 -1.32 5.29
N TYR A 49 11.52 -0.45 6.13
CA TYR A 49 12.15 0.14 7.30
C TYR A 49 11.14 0.26 8.44
N ASN A 50 11.61 0.31 9.68
CA ASN A 50 10.80 0.82 10.77
C ASN A 50 10.74 2.35 10.69
N SER A 51 9.68 2.95 11.22
CA SER A 51 9.65 4.39 11.50
C SER A 51 10.30 4.67 12.86
N THR A 52 11.02 5.80 12.97
CA THR A 52 11.57 6.26 14.24
C THR A 52 10.49 6.71 15.22
N SER A 53 9.35 7.16 14.72
CA SER A 53 8.16 7.51 15.51
C SER A 53 6.91 7.45 14.63
N MET A 54 5.73 7.51 15.26
CA MET A 54 4.44 7.59 14.56
C MET A 54 4.01 9.04 14.27
N GLU A 55 4.74 10.05 14.74
CA GLU A 55 4.40 11.47 14.54
C GLU A 55 5.20 12.09 13.40
N ASP A 56 6.54 12.03 13.51
CA ASP A 56 7.47 12.62 12.56
C ASP A 56 8.44 11.57 12.00
N GLY A 57 7.92 10.37 11.73
CA GLY A 57 8.71 9.21 11.43
C GLY A 57 9.72 9.44 10.32
N GLN A 58 11.00 9.21 10.65
CA GLN A 58 12.08 9.04 9.70
C GLN A 58 12.40 7.56 9.57
N LEU A 59 13.18 7.18 8.58
CA LEU A 59 13.66 5.82 8.46
C LEU A 59 14.56 5.46 9.66
N ALA A 60 14.21 4.40 10.37
CA ALA A 60 15.04 3.89 11.47
C ALA A 60 16.10 2.92 10.94
N ASP A 61 17.29 2.96 11.53
CA ASP A 61 18.39 2.03 11.26
C ASP A 61 18.32 0.84 12.24
N THR A 62 17.17 0.18 12.27
CA THR A 62 16.93 -1.00 13.12
C THR A 62 16.43 -2.15 12.27
N ASP A 63 16.73 -3.38 12.67
CA ASP A 63 16.21 -4.56 12.01
C ASP A 63 14.68 -4.50 11.91
N VAL A 64 14.15 -4.83 10.75
CA VAL A 64 12.73 -4.89 10.46
C VAL A 64 12.22 -6.31 10.66
N GLU A 65 11.14 -6.44 11.42
CA GLU A 65 10.44 -7.70 11.55
C GLU A 65 9.53 -7.91 10.33
N VAL A 66 9.74 -9.02 9.62
CA VAL A 66 9.01 -9.35 8.40
C VAL A 66 8.07 -10.52 8.66
N PHE A 67 6.82 -10.36 8.24
CA PHE A 67 5.82 -11.43 8.24
C PHE A 67 5.48 -11.79 6.79
N GLN A 68 6.02 -12.88 6.32
CA GLN A 68 5.87 -13.34 4.94
C GLN A 68 5.35 -14.79 4.92
N ASP A 69 4.21 -15.03 4.29
CA ASP A 69 3.61 -16.36 4.12
C ASP A 69 3.50 -17.17 5.44
N GLY A 70 3.09 -16.49 6.52
CA GLY A 70 2.96 -17.07 7.85
C GLY A 70 4.30 -17.32 8.57
N ARG A 71 5.44 -16.91 7.99
CA ARG A 71 6.76 -16.95 8.62
C ARG A 71 7.09 -15.58 9.18
N ARG A 72 7.82 -15.59 10.28
CA ARG A 72 8.33 -14.40 10.97
C ARG A 72 9.87 -14.46 11.00
N TYR A 73 10.50 -13.39 10.57
CA TYR A 73 11.96 -13.26 10.57
C TYR A 73 12.38 -11.79 10.60
N PHE A 74 13.67 -11.52 10.82
CA PHE A 74 14.22 -10.17 10.86
C PHE A 74 15.19 -9.95 9.71
N VAL A 75 15.19 -8.73 9.17
CA VAL A 75 16.13 -8.28 8.14
C VAL A 75 16.69 -6.91 8.51
N PRO A 76 17.94 -6.59 8.14
CA PRO A 76 18.46 -5.23 8.29
C PRO A 76 17.57 -4.18 7.63
N ALA A 77 17.55 -2.97 8.17
CA ALA A 77 16.84 -1.83 7.60
C ALA A 77 17.20 -1.65 6.10
N GLY A 78 16.21 -1.37 5.26
CA GLY A 78 16.40 -1.17 3.84
C GLY A 78 16.67 -2.44 3.02
N THR A 79 16.52 -3.61 3.62
CA THR A 79 16.60 -4.86 2.87
C THR A 79 15.44 -4.96 1.89
N THR A 80 15.76 -5.30 0.65
CA THR A 80 14.75 -5.62 -0.36
C THR A 80 14.42 -7.11 -0.32
N ILE A 81 13.19 -7.45 -0.02
CA ILE A 81 12.63 -8.80 -0.16
C ILE A 81 11.94 -8.94 -1.51
N VAL A 82 11.87 -10.15 -2.04
CA VAL A 82 11.24 -10.43 -3.32
C VAL A 82 9.99 -11.26 -3.07
N LEU A 83 8.83 -10.72 -3.47
CA LEU A 83 7.57 -11.44 -3.46
C LEU A 83 7.34 -12.04 -4.85
N LYS A 84 7.46 -13.34 -4.97
CA LYS A 84 7.14 -14.09 -6.19
C LYS A 84 5.62 -14.28 -6.31
N PRO A 85 5.12 -14.65 -7.50
CA PRO A 85 3.71 -15.04 -7.65
C PRO A 85 3.28 -16.08 -6.60
N GLY A 86 2.28 -15.71 -5.80
CA GLY A 86 1.76 -16.49 -4.69
C GLY A 86 2.24 -16.03 -3.30
N ASP A 87 3.37 -15.32 -3.21
CA ASP A 87 3.88 -14.83 -1.93
C ASP A 87 3.06 -13.63 -1.41
N SER A 88 3.06 -13.46 -0.09
CA SER A 88 2.42 -12.34 0.58
C SER A 88 3.29 -11.76 1.69
N VAL A 89 3.09 -10.49 2.01
CA VAL A 89 3.70 -9.82 3.16
C VAL A 89 2.66 -9.06 3.94
N SER A 90 2.71 -9.15 5.28
CA SER A 90 1.86 -8.37 6.19
C SER A 90 2.62 -7.14 6.69
N LEU A 91 1.97 -5.99 6.62
CA LEU A 91 2.51 -4.69 6.99
C LEU A 91 1.73 -4.11 8.15
N TYR A 92 2.45 -3.76 9.19
CA TYR A 92 1.89 -3.16 10.40
C TYR A 92 1.98 -1.63 10.36
N PRO A 93 1.16 -0.91 11.12
CA PRO A 93 1.31 0.53 11.28
C PRO A 93 2.75 0.92 11.62
N GLY A 94 3.24 2.00 11.03
CA GLY A 94 4.60 2.48 11.24
C GLY A 94 5.69 1.76 10.46
N TYR A 95 5.36 0.74 9.68
CA TYR A 95 6.32 0.07 8.79
C TYR A 95 6.42 0.85 7.49
N TYR A 96 7.51 1.56 7.28
CA TYR A 96 7.86 2.13 5.99
C TYR A 96 8.03 1.03 4.96
N HIS A 97 7.35 1.20 3.85
CA HIS A 97 7.46 0.28 2.73
C HIS A 97 7.39 1.00 1.38
N GLU A 98 8.14 0.47 0.46
CA GLU A 98 8.15 0.81 -0.95
C GLU A 98 8.15 -0.48 -1.73
N PHE A 99 7.50 -0.52 -2.87
CA PHE A 99 7.71 -1.59 -3.82
C PHE A 99 7.93 -1.10 -5.24
N ILE A 100 8.73 -1.85 -5.99
CA ILE A 100 9.00 -1.60 -7.39
C ILE A 100 8.78 -2.88 -8.19
N ILE A 101 8.25 -2.73 -9.39
CA ILE A 101 8.17 -3.81 -10.37
C ILE A 101 9.41 -3.76 -11.24
N PRO A 102 10.25 -4.82 -11.28
CA PRO A 102 11.48 -4.83 -12.07
C PRO A 102 11.24 -4.50 -13.55
N GLU A 103 12.04 -3.59 -14.11
CA GLU A 103 11.93 -3.17 -15.52
C GLU A 103 12.15 -4.32 -16.50
N ASN A 104 13.02 -5.26 -16.14
CA ASN A 104 13.34 -6.44 -16.97
C ASN A 104 12.34 -7.59 -16.81
N GLY A 105 11.23 -7.34 -16.14
CA GLY A 105 10.19 -8.32 -15.90
C GLY A 105 9.32 -8.61 -17.14
N LYS A 106 8.60 -9.72 -17.10
CA LYS A 106 7.82 -10.26 -18.22
C LYS A 106 6.37 -9.72 -18.25
N GLY A 107 6.16 -8.44 -17.96
CA GLY A 107 4.82 -7.85 -18.01
C GLY A 107 4.32 -7.35 -16.65
N PRO A 108 3.04 -7.01 -16.54
CA PRO A 108 2.48 -6.46 -15.31
C PRO A 108 2.41 -7.52 -14.20
N VAL A 109 2.28 -7.03 -12.98
CA VAL A 109 1.92 -7.82 -11.81
C VAL A 109 0.51 -7.44 -11.37
N LEU A 110 -0.26 -8.42 -10.94
CA LEU A 110 -1.52 -8.20 -10.23
C LEU A 110 -1.27 -8.39 -8.74
N ILE A 111 -1.47 -7.32 -7.98
CA ILE A 111 -1.32 -7.29 -6.53
C ILE A 111 -2.71 -7.29 -5.90
N GLY A 112 -2.95 -8.17 -4.93
CA GLY A 112 -4.08 -8.09 -4.03
C GLY A 112 -3.66 -7.35 -2.77
N GLU A 113 -4.46 -6.41 -2.31
CA GLU A 113 -4.30 -5.80 -1.00
C GLU A 113 -5.52 -6.14 -0.14
N VAL A 114 -5.31 -6.86 0.95
CA VAL A 114 -6.32 -7.09 1.97
C VAL A 114 -5.95 -6.22 3.16
N SER A 115 -6.79 -5.25 3.49
CA SER A 115 -6.41 -4.23 4.46
C SER A 115 -7.59 -3.78 5.32
N MET A 116 -7.31 -3.00 6.34
CA MET A 116 -8.32 -2.12 6.93
C MET A 116 -8.81 -1.13 5.87
N VAL A 117 -10.03 -0.62 6.05
CA VAL A 117 -10.60 0.37 5.12
C VAL A 117 -9.71 1.62 5.10
N ASN A 118 -9.34 2.08 3.91
CA ASN A 118 -8.47 3.23 3.74
C ASN A 118 -9.09 4.54 4.24
N ASP A 119 -8.27 5.32 4.92
CA ASP A 119 -8.44 6.77 5.06
C ASP A 119 -7.29 7.46 4.34
N ASP A 120 -7.45 7.63 3.07
CA ASP A 120 -6.42 8.16 2.20
C ASP A 120 -6.01 9.60 2.53
N SER A 121 -6.83 10.34 3.23
CA SER A 121 -6.56 11.73 3.57
C SER A 121 -5.71 11.89 4.84
N ASN A 122 -5.79 10.93 5.77
CA ASN A 122 -5.21 11.09 7.10
C ASN A 122 -4.29 9.95 7.54
N ASP A 123 -4.31 8.79 6.86
CA ASP A 123 -3.64 7.58 7.32
C ASP A 123 -2.35 7.25 6.54
N ASN A 124 -1.83 8.18 5.73
CA ASN A 124 -0.59 7.97 4.97
C ASN A 124 0.48 8.98 5.37
N HIS A 125 1.68 8.49 5.62
CA HIS A 125 2.88 9.31 5.77
C HIS A 125 3.89 8.94 4.68
N PHE A 126 4.11 9.83 3.72
CA PHE A 126 5.12 9.65 2.68
C PHE A 126 6.45 10.20 3.14
N LEU A 127 7.53 9.43 2.98
CA LEU A 127 8.90 9.88 3.30
C LEU A 127 9.25 11.16 2.56
N ASN A 128 8.91 11.22 1.27
CA ASN A 128 8.98 12.43 0.47
C ASN A 128 7.56 12.93 0.23
N PRO A 129 7.19 14.13 0.66
CA PRO A 129 5.86 14.66 0.46
C PRO A 129 5.44 14.56 -1.02
N LEU A 130 4.39 13.82 -1.28
CA LEU A 130 3.80 13.71 -2.61
C LEU A 130 2.47 14.45 -2.61
N GLY A 131 2.29 15.33 -3.59
CA GLY A 131 0.96 15.82 -3.91
C GLY A 131 0.11 14.62 -4.35
N ARG A 132 -0.92 14.32 -3.58
CA ARG A 132 -1.61 13.05 -3.69
C ARG A 132 -2.37 12.86 -5.01
N PHE A 133 -3.03 13.89 -5.44
CA PHE A 133 -3.72 13.92 -6.73
C PHE A 133 -3.46 15.27 -7.40
N PRO A 134 -3.02 15.30 -8.65
CA PRO A 134 -2.99 16.54 -9.40
C PRO A 134 -4.41 17.12 -9.47
N THR A 135 -4.52 18.43 -9.39
CA THR A 135 -5.78 19.11 -9.69
C THR A 135 -6.10 18.86 -11.17
N ILE A 136 -7.23 18.22 -11.43
CA ILE A 136 -7.71 17.94 -12.78
C ILE A 136 -8.88 18.88 -13.06
N GLU A 137 -8.81 19.62 -14.17
CA GLU A 137 -9.98 20.34 -14.70
C GLU A 137 -10.81 19.33 -15.52
N GLU A 138 -12.02 19.05 -15.03
CA GLU A 138 -12.92 18.12 -15.68
C GLU A 138 -13.62 18.82 -16.86
N ASP A 139 -13.32 18.42 -18.07
CA ASP A 139 -13.95 18.90 -19.31
C ASP A 139 -15.00 17.94 -19.87
N GLU A 140 -15.08 16.74 -19.31
CA GLU A 140 -16.08 15.72 -19.66
C GLU A 140 -16.70 15.11 -18.41
N PRO A 141 -17.94 14.61 -18.46
CA PRO A 141 -18.50 13.81 -17.36
C PRO A 141 -17.65 12.58 -17.04
N ALA A 142 -17.46 12.29 -15.77
CA ALA A 142 -16.69 11.13 -15.32
C ALA A 142 -17.25 9.82 -15.94
N TYR A 143 -16.40 9.06 -16.62
CA TYR A 143 -16.79 7.73 -17.14
C TYR A 143 -17.00 6.72 -16.00
N ARG A 144 -16.27 6.87 -14.91
CA ARG A 144 -16.41 6.13 -13.65
C ARG A 144 -16.17 7.08 -12.50
N LEU A 145 -16.98 6.99 -11.48
CA LEU A 145 -16.82 7.76 -10.26
C LEU A 145 -15.67 7.22 -9.43
N LEU A 146 -14.93 8.08 -8.76
CA LEU A 146 -13.99 7.69 -7.72
C LEU A 146 -14.75 7.19 -6.49
N CYS A 147 -14.09 6.41 -5.62
CA CYS A 147 -14.74 5.77 -4.48
C CYS A 147 -15.39 6.75 -3.48
N ASN A 148 -14.93 7.99 -3.44
CA ASN A 148 -15.46 9.07 -2.59
C ASN A 148 -16.56 9.91 -3.27
N GLU A 149 -16.83 9.68 -4.56
CA GLU A 149 -17.81 10.44 -5.35
C GLU A 149 -19.15 9.73 -5.50
N TYR A 150 -19.25 8.46 -5.07
CA TYR A 150 -20.51 7.74 -5.14
C TYR A 150 -21.56 8.40 -4.25
N PRO A 151 -22.79 8.59 -4.78
CA PRO A 151 -23.87 9.12 -3.98
C PRO A 151 -24.18 8.22 -2.79
N GLU A 152 -24.67 8.80 -1.70
CA GLU A 152 -25.19 7.99 -0.59
C GLU A 152 -26.22 6.99 -1.11
N VAL A 153 -26.09 5.74 -0.67
CA VAL A 153 -27.06 4.71 -1.03
C VAL A 153 -28.45 5.17 -0.58
N ALA A 154 -29.36 5.26 -1.50
CA ALA A 154 -30.76 5.55 -1.18
C ALA A 154 -31.27 4.53 -0.13
N LYS A 155 -31.93 5.05 0.89
CA LYS A 155 -32.52 4.25 1.95
C LYS A 155 -33.66 3.37 1.45
#